data_4d3f1421b9269242a4c052a8c43463ad
#
_entry.id   4d3f1421b9269242a4c052a8c43463ad
#
_cell.length_a   1.000
_cell.length_b   1.000
_cell.length_c   1.000
_cell.angle_alpha   90.00
_cell.angle_beta   90.00
_cell.angle_gamma   90.00
#
_symmetry.space_group_name_H-M   'P 1'
#
loop_
_entity.id
_entity.type
_entity.pdbx_description
1 polymer ?
#
loop_
_entity_poly.entity_id
_entity_poly.type
_entity_poly.pdbx_seq_one_letter_code
_entity_poly.pdbx_strand_id
1 'polypeptide(L)'
;MEQIYTIPVNEAFDAVVEKPECGCPICMLYKRLQEDELDIILGASMMEPDIRIRTNELGFCLTHYNMMLGRRRMLGMGLMMESHLDEVMKRLDGPTVLGNKRNAAKESLAELEESCYVCGRIEKNLSAMIATVCYLWEVDPDFRRKFNKQPWFCLPHYRAMLEYASKKMPKKLYADFYDEAHAIQKKYLSELKGDVSWFCKKFDYRYDEEPWYNSKDSVKRAVRFLGGCFGEEIENK
;
A
#
# COMPACT_ATOMS: atom_id res chain seq x y z
N MET A 1 -19.37 -13.43 3.69
CA MET A 1 -18.20 -12.53 3.58
C MET A 1 -18.45 -11.40 4.55
N GLU A 2 -17.54 -11.13 5.47
CA GLU A 2 -17.75 -10.06 6.47
C GLU A 2 -17.79 -8.70 5.78
N GLN A 3 -18.88 -7.93 5.99
CA GLN A 3 -19.08 -6.60 5.38
C GLN A 3 -18.29 -5.48 6.06
N ILE A 4 -17.30 -5.84 6.89
CA ILE A 4 -16.54 -4.90 7.73
C ILE A 4 -15.85 -3.81 6.90
N TYR A 5 -15.42 -4.10 5.67
CA TYR A 5 -14.70 -3.15 4.83
C TYR A 5 -15.57 -2.38 3.82
N THR A 6 -16.89 -2.58 3.83
CA THR A 6 -17.80 -1.91 2.88
C THR A 6 -17.75 -0.38 3.02
N ILE A 7 -17.77 0.12 4.26
CA ILE A 7 -17.76 1.57 4.52
C ILE A 7 -16.44 2.21 4.07
N PRO A 8 -15.26 1.77 4.57
CA PRO A 8 -14.00 2.40 4.17
C PRO A 8 -13.70 2.29 2.68
N VAL A 9 -14.11 1.20 2.02
CA VAL A 9 -13.97 1.05 0.56
C VAL A 9 -14.84 2.07 -0.16
N ASN A 10 -16.12 2.22 0.20
CA ASN A 10 -16.99 3.21 -0.39
C ASN A 10 -16.46 4.64 -0.19
N GLU A 11 -16.05 4.99 1.03
CA GLU A 11 -15.48 6.31 1.36
C GLU A 11 -14.26 6.64 0.50
N ALA A 12 -13.34 5.69 0.31
CA ALA A 12 -12.14 5.90 -0.50
C ALA A 12 -12.47 6.10 -1.99
N PHE A 13 -13.43 5.32 -2.52
CA PHE A 13 -13.87 5.47 -3.91
C PHE A 13 -14.66 6.75 -4.15
N ASP A 14 -15.49 7.19 -3.20
CA ASP A 14 -16.21 8.46 -3.26
C ASP A 14 -15.24 9.64 -3.22
N ALA A 15 -14.28 9.63 -2.29
CA ALA A 15 -13.29 10.68 -2.15
C ALA A 15 -12.48 10.90 -3.44
N VAL A 16 -12.13 9.82 -4.17
CA VAL A 16 -11.40 9.94 -5.45
C VAL A 16 -12.30 10.40 -6.59
N VAL A 17 -13.59 10.05 -6.60
CA VAL A 17 -14.54 10.60 -7.58
C VAL A 17 -14.73 12.10 -7.38
N GLU A 18 -14.78 12.56 -6.11
CA GLU A 18 -14.91 13.99 -5.78
C GLU A 18 -13.61 14.77 -6.04
N LYS A 19 -12.46 14.15 -5.78
CA LYS A 19 -11.12 14.75 -5.90
C LYS A 19 -10.17 13.80 -6.64
N PRO A 20 -10.21 13.79 -7.99
CA PRO A 20 -9.39 12.88 -8.81
C PRO A 20 -7.87 13.00 -8.59
N GLU A 21 -7.40 14.14 -8.09
CA GLU A 21 -6.00 14.38 -7.71
C GLU A 21 -5.53 13.50 -6.54
N CYS A 22 -6.44 12.95 -5.73
CA CYS A 22 -6.12 11.96 -4.70
C CYS A 22 -5.53 10.68 -5.27
N GLY A 23 -5.85 10.37 -6.54
CA GLY A 23 -5.24 9.28 -7.28
C GLY A 23 -5.93 7.93 -7.09
N CYS A 24 -5.18 6.89 -6.79
CA CYS A 24 -5.71 5.54 -6.65
C CYS A 24 -6.46 5.34 -5.32
N PRO A 25 -7.75 4.93 -5.30
CA PRO A 25 -8.50 4.75 -4.06
C PRO A 25 -7.93 3.65 -3.16
N ILE A 26 -7.31 2.62 -3.74
CA ILE A 26 -6.68 1.56 -2.94
C ILE A 26 -5.39 2.07 -2.27
N CYS A 27 -4.69 3.03 -2.86
CA CYS A 27 -3.59 3.72 -2.17
C CYS A 27 -4.08 4.52 -0.96
N MET A 28 -5.27 5.12 -1.01
CA MET A 28 -5.88 5.78 0.14
C MET A 28 -6.18 4.78 1.26
N LEU A 29 -6.74 3.62 0.92
CA LEU A 29 -6.99 2.54 1.88
C LEU A 29 -5.68 2.03 2.51
N TYR A 30 -4.63 1.86 1.71
CA TYR A 30 -3.30 1.47 2.19
C TYR A 30 -2.75 2.48 3.20
N LYS A 31 -2.77 3.76 2.87
CA LYS A 31 -2.31 4.83 3.78
C LYS A 31 -3.10 4.84 5.08
N ARG A 32 -4.42 4.76 5.01
CA ARG A 32 -5.28 4.69 6.20
C ARG A 32 -4.92 3.50 7.09
N LEU A 33 -4.78 2.30 6.51
CA LEU A 33 -4.36 1.12 7.26
C LEU A 33 -2.99 1.30 7.92
N GLN A 34 -2.05 1.93 7.23
CA GLN A 34 -0.71 2.21 7.75
C GLN A 34 -0.75 3.18 8.93
N GLU A 35 -1.52 4.27 8.81
CA GLU A 35 -1.71 5.26 9.86
C GLU A 35 -2.39 4.65 11.10
N ASP A 36 -3.50 3.94 10.87
CA ASP A 36 -4.29 3.29 11.93
C ASP A 36 -3.45 2.25 12.69
N GLU A 37 -2.69 1.40 11.98
CA GLU A 37 -1.86 0.37 12.61
C GLU A 37 -0.73 0.97 13.46
N LEU A 38 -0.09 2.05 12.98
CA LEU A 38 0.94 2.75 13.74
C LEU A 38 0.36 3.44 14.99
N ASP A 39 -0.84 4.01 14.90
CA ASP A 39 -1.50 4.62 16.06
C ASP A 39 -1.92 3.56 17.09
N ILE A 40 -2.38 2.41 16.64
CA ILE A 40 -2.73 1.28 17.50
C ILE A 40 -1.48 0.78 18.27
N ILE A 41 -0.41 0.44 17.57
CA ILE A 41 0.78 -0.17 18.20
C ILE A 41 1.57 0.81 19.08
N LEU A 42 1.54 2.10 18.79
CA LEU A 42 2.18 3.13 19.64
C LEU A 42 1.23 3.69 20.71
N GLY A 43 -0.04 3.25 20.72
CA GLY A 43 -1.05 3.62 21.69
C GLY A 43 -1.21 2.60 22.81
N ALA A 44 -2.47 2.32 23.17
CA ALA A 44 -2.80 1.41 24.26
C ALA A 44 -2.33 -0.03 24.00
N SER A 45 -2.36 -0.47 22.74
CA SER A 45 -2.03 -1.86 22.39
C SER A 45 -0.57 -2.23 22.54
N MET A 46 0.34 -1.27 22.71
CA MET A 46 1.74 -1.57 23.02
C MET A 46 1.92 -2.31 24.34
N MET A 47 0.94 -2.22 25.26
CA MET A 47 0.95 -2.91 26.56
C MET A 47 0.28 -4.28 26.50
N GLU A 48 -0.37 -4.65 25.40
CA GLU A 48 -1.02 -5.94 25.25
C GLU A 48 0.00 -7.05 24.97
N PRO A 49 0.01 -8.14 25.78
CA PRO A 49 1.03 -9.19 25.68
C PRO A 49 1.10 -9.82 24.27
N ASP A 50 -0.05 -10.11 23.65
CA ASP A 50 -0.10 -10.76 22.33
C ASP A 50 0.50 -9.89 21.24
N ILE A 51 0.25 -8.56 21.29
CA ILE A 51 0.83 -7.61 20.34
C ILE A 51 2.32 -7.48 20.57
N ARG A 52 2.76 -7.41 21.83
CA ARG A 52 4.18 -7.34 22.19
C ARG A 52 4.96 -8.57 21.71
N ILE A 53 4.43 -9.76 21.92
CA ILE A 53 5.05 -11.00 21.45
C ILE A 53 5.23 -10.93 19.94
N ARG A 54 4.18 -10.60 19.21
CA ARG A 54 4.24 -10.56 17.74
C ARG A 54 5.12 -9.44 17.18
N THR A 55 5.12 -8.26 17.80
CA THR A 55 6.02 -7.18 17.40
C THR A 55 7.47 -7.49 17.69
N ASN A 56 7.76 -8.23 18.77
CA ASN A 56 9.12 -8.70 19.07
C ASN A 56 9.58 -9.77 18.07
N GLU A 57 8.70 -10.70 17.69
CA GLU A 57 8.99 -11.76 16.73
C GLU A 57 9.26 -11.25 15.33
N LEU A 58 8.46 -10.28 14.86
CA LEU A 58 8.47 -9.82 13.46
C LEU A 58 9.27 -8.54 13.25
N GLY A 59 9.52 -7.76 14.30
CA GLY A 59 10.16 -6.45 14.15
C GLY A 59 9.41 -5.52 13.17
N PHE A 60 10.15 -4.56 12.63
CA PHE A 60 9.62 -3.58 11.69
C PHE A 60 10.65 -3.30 10.59
N CYS A 61 10.19 -3.03 9.37
CA CYS A 61 11.06 -2.55 8.32
C CYS A 61 11.49 -1.09 8.57
N LEU A 62 12.56 -0.65 7.91
CA LEU A 62 13.11 0.69 8.08
C LEU A 62 12.07 1.81 7.85
N THR A 63 11.20 1.65 6.85
CA THR A 63 10.11 2.62 6.59
C THR A 63 9.21 2.78 7.81
N HIS A 64 8.76 1.68 8.41
CA HIS A 64 7.88 1.74 9.57
C HIS A 64 8.60 2.19 10.84
N TYR A 65 9.87 1.86 11.03
CA TYR A 65 10.68 2.47 12.09
C TYR A 65 10.74 3.99 11.98
N ASN A 66 11.01 4.52 10.78
CA ASN A 66 11.05 5.96 10.53
C ASN A 66 9.70 6.64 10.78
N MET A 67 8.60 6.01 10.35
CA MET A 67 7.25 6.52 10.62
C MET A 67 6.93 6.53 12.12
N MET A 68 7.33 5.49 12.87
CA MET A 68 7.18 5.43 14.33
C MET A 68 7.97 6.54 15.03
N LEU A 69 9.21 6.81 14.61
CA LEU A 69 10.02 7.93 15.10
C LEU A 69 9.32 9.28 14.88
N GLY A 70 8.70 9.45 13.71
CA GLY A 70 7.94 10.67 13.36
C GLY A 70 6.72 10.94 14.24
N ARG A 71 6.15 9.91 14.91
CA ARG A 71 4.96 10.04 15.79
C ARG A 71 5.22 10.71 17.14
N ARG A 72 6.47 11.02 17.49
CA ARG A 72 6.87 11.67 18.76
C ARG A 72 6.41 10.93 20.02
N ARG A 73 6.13 9.63 19.95
CA ARG A 73 5.74 8.76 21.09
C ARG A 73 6.95 7.94 21.57
N MET A 74 8.05 8.63 21.90
CA MET A 74 9.36 8.02 22.16
C MET A 74 9.37 7.01 23.30
N LEU A 75 8.62 7.23 24.38
CA LEU A 75 8.55 6.27 25.48
C LEU A 75 7.92 4.94 25.02
N GLY A 76 6.79 5.01 24.32
CA GLY A 76 6.14 3.81 23.78
C GLY A 76 7.05 3.04 22.83
N MET A 77 7.70 3.76 21.92
CA MET A 77 8.68 3.17 21.02
C MET A 77 9.86 2.56 21.76
N GLY A 78 10.40 3.26 22.77
CA GLY A 78 11.51 2.75 23.61
C GLY A 78 11.16 1.43 24.29
N LEU A 79 9.97 1.33 24.88
CA LEU A 79 9.48 0.09 25.51
C LEU A 79 9.35 -1.07 24.51
N MET A 80 8.93 -0.78 23.27
CA MET A 80 8.88 -1.80 22.23
C MET A 80 10.27 -2.23 21.79
N MET A 81 11.20 -1.28 21.62
CA MET A 81 12.57 -1.58 21.22
C MET A 81 13.30 -2.40 22.28
N GLU A 82 13.13 -2.09 23.57
CA GLU A 82 13.75 -2.83 24.66
C GLU A 82 13.46 -4.33 24.55
N SER A 83 12.18 -4.72 24.48
CA SER A 83 11.82 -6.14 24.38
C SER A 83 12.14 -6.76 23.01
N HIS A 84 12.14 -5.96 21.93
CA HIS A 84 12.55 -6.45 20.62
C HIS A 84 14.06 -6.73 20.57
N LEU A 85 14.88 -5.88 21.18
CA LEU A 85 16.33 -6.11 21.28
C LEU A 85 16.64 -7.36 22.12
N ASP A 86 15.86 -7.67 23.14
CA ASP A 86 15.98 -8.94 23.89
C ASP A 86 15.72 -10.15 22.97
N GLU A 87 14.74 -10.05 22.07
CA GLU A 87 14.45 -11.10 21.09
C GLU A 87 15.59 -11.22 20.05
N VAL A 88 16.12 -10.10 19.58
CA VAL A 88 17.29 -10.10 18.67
C VAL A 88 18.49 -10.76 19.33
N MET A 89 18.78 -10.46 20.61
CA MET A 89 19.88 -11.11 21.34
C MET A 89 19.70 -12.63 21.42
N LYS A 90 18.48 -13.12 21.68
CA LYS A 90 18.21 -14.58 21.68
C LYS A 90 18.47 -15.20 20.31
N ARG A 91 18.10 -14.53 19.22
CA ARG A 91 18.35 -15.01 17.87
C ARG A 91 19.83 -15.01 17.51
N LEU A 92 20.60 -14.03 17.97
CA LEU A 92 22.06 -13.97 17.83
C LEU A 92 22.74 -15.15 18.53
N ASP A 93 22.27 -15.54 19.71
CA ASP A 93 22.82 -16.69 20.44
C ASP A 93 22.48 -18.02 19.76
N GLY A 94 21.47 -18.04 18.91
CA GLY A 94 20.97 -19.24 18.23
C GLY A 94 20.28 -20.24 19.14
N PRO A 95 19.66 -21.29 18.59
CA PRO A 95 18.95 -22.29 19.41
C PRO A 95 19.91 -23.09 20.30
N THR A 96 19.46 -23.40 21.49
CA THR A 96 20.21 -24.17 22.50
C THR A 96 20.32 -25.68 22.19
N VAL A 97 19.62 -26.17 21.15
CA VAL A 97 19.57 -27.60 20.80
C VAL A 97 20.74 -28.00 19.90
N LEU A 98 21.24 -29.22 20.04
CA LEU A 98 22.33 -29.82 19.24
C LEU A 98 22.08 -29.66 17.73
N GLY A 99 22.88 -28.78 17.09
CA GLY A 99 22.82 -28.50 15.67
C GLY A 99 23.87 -27.45 15.27
N ASN A 100 23.88 -27.05 14.00
CA ASN A 100 24.76 -25.99 13.51
C ASN A 100 24.20 -24.62 13.94
N LYS A 101 24.50 -24.22 15.17
CA LYS A 101 24.04 -22.97 15.78
C LYS A 101 24.27 -21.75 14.90
N ARG A 102 25.39 -21.70 14.17
CA ARG A 102 25.76 -20.54 13.33
C ARG A 102 24.84 -20.38 12.12
N ASN A 103 24.47 -21.49 11.48
CA ASN A 103 23.53 -21.43 10.36
C ASN A 103 22.11 -21.10 10.85
N ALA A 104 21.68 -21.69 11.94
CA ALA A 104 20.35 -21.42 12.51
C ALA A 104 20.21 -19.94 12.96
N ALA A 105 21.25 -19.36 13.57
CA ALA A 105 21.26 -17.93 13.91
C ALA A 105 21.18 -17.05 12.66
N LYS A 106 21.97 -17.38 11.61
CA LYS A 106 21.94 -16.65 10.32
C LYS A 106 20.55 -16.69 9.68
N GLU A 107 19.93 -17.87 9.61
CA GLU A 107 18.58 -18.05 9.05
C GLU A 107 17.53 -17.27 9.84
N SER A 108 17.58 -17.36 11.17
CA SER A 108 16.65 -16.64 12.03
C SER A 108 16.79 -15.11 11.95
N LEU A 109 18.00 -14.59 11.75
CA LEU A 109 18.23 -13.17 11.50
C LEU A 109 17.74 -12.74 10.11
N ALA A 110 17.95 -13.55 9.08
CA ALA A 110 17.44 -13.28 7.74
C ALA A 110 15.89 -13.22 7.72
N GLU A 111 15.22 -14.16 8.41
CA GLU A 111 13.77 -14.12 8.59
C GLU A 111 13.29 -12.83 9.27
N LEU A 112 14.04 -12.35 10.28
CA LEU A 112 13.71 -11.11 10.97
C LEU A 112 13.88 -9.88 10.06
N GLU A 113 14.96 -9.84 9.27
CA GLU A 113 15.22 -8.72 8.33
C GLU A 113 14.16 -8.62 7.24
N GLU A 114 13.58 -9.76 6.80
CA GLU A 114 12.53 -9.82 5.79
C GLU A 114 11.13 -9.60 6.35
N SER A 115 10.96 -9.63 7.69
CA SER A 115 9.66 -9.50 8.34
C SER A 115 9.37 -8.07 8.78
N CYS A 116 8.07 -7.75 8.88
CA CYS A 116 7.58 -6.51 9.47
C CYS A 116 6.14 -6.69 9.95
N TYR A 117 5.90 -6.47 11.23
CA TYR A 117 4.55 -6.58 11.80
C TYR A 117 3.52 -5.70 11.07
N VAL A 118 3.85 -4.43 10.83
CA VAL A 118 2.94 -3.47 10.17
C VAL A 118 2.67 -3.87 8.73
N CYS A 119 3.70 -4.23 7.96
CA CYS A 119 3.52 -4.70 6.58
C CYS A 119 2.57 -5.89 6.50
N GLY A 120 2.77 -6.89 7.35
CA GLY A 120 1.90 -8.09 7.38
C GLY A 120 0.45 -7.77 7.75
N ARG A 121 0.23 -6.82 8.67
CA ARG A 121 -1.12 -6.36 9.03
C ARG A 121 -1.79 -5.62 7.88
N ILE A 122 -1.05 -4.71 7.22
CA ILE A 122 -1.57 -3.98 6.06
C ILE A 122 -1.90 -4.94 4.93
N GLU A 123 -1.00 -5.86 4.57
CA GLU A 123 -1.22 -6.82 3.49
C GLU A 123 -2.49 -7.66 3.70
N LYS A 124 -2.67 -8.19 4.92
CA LYS A 124 -3.86 -8.95 5.29
C LYS A 124 -5.14 -8.13 5.12
N ASN A 125 -5.18 -6.93 5.68
CA ASN A 125 -6.38 -6.09 5.67
C ASN A 125 -6.65 -5.51 4.27
N LEU A 126 -5.62 -5.09 3.54
CA LEU A 126 -5.76 -4.60 2.18
C LEU A 126 -6.26 -5.67 1.21
N SER A 127 -5.77 -6.91 1.36
CA SER A 127 -6.27 -8.06 0.58
C SER A 127 -7.77 -8.28 0.80
N ALA A 128 -8.25 -8.14 2.04
CA ALA A 128 -9.67 -8.22 2.36
C ALA A 128 -10.47 -7.03 1.81
N MET A 129 -9.88 -5.82 1.79
CA MET A 129 -10.50 -4.64 1.15
C MET A 129 -10.56 -4.79 -0.37
N ILE A 130 -9.54 -5.32 -1.03
CA ILE A 130 -9.57 -5.65 -2.47
C ILE A 130 -10.66 -6.68 -2.76
N ALA A 131 -10.80 -7.70 -1.91
CA ALA A 131 -11.90 -8.66 -2.01
C ALA A 131 -13.27 -7.96 -1.93
N THR A 132 -13.40 -6.97 -1.04
CA THR A 132 -14.63 -6.17 -0.89
C THR A 132 -14.88 -5.30 -2.12
N VAL A 133 -13.85 -4.69 -2.72
CA VAL A 133 -13.98 -3.94 -3.99
C VAL A 133 -14.55 -4.85 -5.09
N CYS A 134 -13.98 -6.04 -5.27
CA CYS A 134 -14.45 -6.99 -6.27
C CYS A 134 -15.88 -7.46 -5.99
N TYR A 135 -16.22 -7.73 -4.74
CA TYR A 135 -17.57 -8.12 -4.32
C TYR A 135 -18.60 -7.00 -4.57
N LEU A 136 -18.32 -5.77 -4.15
CA LEU A 136 -19.21 -4.63 -4.36
C LEU A 136 -19.40 -4.34 -5.85
N TRP A 137 -18.34 -4.44 -6.66
CA TRP A 137 -18.43 -4.30 -8.11
C TRP A 137 -19.39 -5.33 -8.73
N GLU A 138 -19.42 -6.57 -8.19
CA GLU A 138 -20.31 -7.64 -8.65
C GLU A 138 -21.77 -7.41 -8.26
N VAL A 139 -22.04 -7.00 -7.00
CA VAL A 139 -23.40 -7.04 -6.43
C VAL A 139 -24.06 -5.67 -6.31
N ASP A 140 -23.29 -4.57 -6.36
CA ASP A 140 -23.80 -3.20 -6.16
C ASP A 140 -23.63 -2.36 -7.43
N PRO A 141 -24.73 -2.12 -8.19
CA PRO A 141 -24.67 -1.29 -9.41
C PRO A 141 -24.21 0.15 -9.14
N ASP A 142 -24.46 0.71 -7.96
CA ASP A 142 -24.03 2.06 -7.61
C ASP A 142 -22.53 2.10 -7.40
N PHE A 143 -21.98 1.10 -6.72
CA PHE A 143 -20.55 0.96 -6.57
C PHE A 143 -19.87 0.70 -7.93
N ARG A 144 -20.44 -0.13 -8.80
CA ARG A 144 -19.90 -0.38 -10.14
C ARG A 144 -19.86 0.92 -10.98
N ARG A 145 -20.89 1.77 -10.87
CA ARG A 145 -20.86 3.10 -11.51
C ARG A 145 -19.75 4.00 -10.93
N LYS A 146 -19.54 3.95 -9.63
CA LYS A 146 -18.48 4.65 -8.93
C LYS A 146 -17.10 4.14 -9.31
N PHE A 147 -16.92 2.82 -9.42
CA PHE A 147 -15.71 2.18 -9.90
C PHE A 147 -15.33 2.67 -11.30
N ASN A 148 -16.30 2.73 -12.21
CA ASN A 148 -16.08 3.17 -13.59
C ASN A 148 -15.81 4.68 -13.73
N LYS A 149 -16.07 5.47 -12.69
CA LYS A 149 -15.70 6.89 -12.63
C LYS A 149 -14.31 7.14 -12.05
N GLN A 150 -13.62 6.10 -11.58
CA GLN A 150 -12.27 6.30 -11.03
C GLN A 150 -11.31 6.81 -12.12
N PRO A 151 -10.41 7.75 -11.76
CA PRO A 151 -9.46 8.29 -12.72
C PRO A 151 -8.44 7.24 -13.17
N TRP A 152 -7.94 6.44 -12.24
CA TRP A 152 -6.98 5.36 -12.46
C TRP A 152 -6.74 4.55 -11.18
N PHE A 153 -6.14 3.37 -11.36
CA PHE A 153 -5.56 2.57 -10.29
C PHE A 153 -4.05 2.49 -10.50
N CYS A 154 -3.22 2.59 -9.46
CA CYS A 154 -1.79 2.37 -9.63
C CYS A 154 -1.50 0.94 -10.08
N LEU A 155 -0.40 0.75 -10.80
CA LEU A 155 -0.07 -0.54 -11.41
C LEU A 155 -0.04 -1.71 -10.41
N PRO A 156 0.55 -1.58 -9.20
CA PRO A 156 0.51 -2.64 -8.19
C PRO A 156 -0.92 -3.02 -7.77
N HIS A 157 -1.78 -2.04 -7.48
CA HIS A 157 -3.13 -2.31 -7.02
C HIS A 157 -4.06 -2.79 -8.15
N TYR A 158 -3.90 -2.29 -9.37
CA TYR A 158 -4.56 -2.83 -10.55
C TYR A 158 -4.24 -4.32 -10.72
N ARG A 159 -2.95 -4.69 -10.67
CA ARG A 159 -2.53 -6.10 -10.72
C ARG A 159 -3.14 -6.93 -9.59
N ALA A 160 -3.14 -6.42 -8.35
CA ALA A 160 -3.70 -7.13 -7.20
C ALA A 160 -5.21 -7.37 -7.34
N MET A 161 -5.97 -6.39 -7.85
CA MET A 161 -7.41 -6.57 -8.14
C MET A 161 -7.63 -7.65 -9.20
N LEU A 162 -6.88 -7.63 -10.30
CA LEU A 162 -6.99 -8.65 -11.36
C LEU A 162 -6.62 -10.04 -10.85
N GLU A 163 -5.58 -10.13 -10.04
CA GLU A 163 -5.15 -11.40 -9.45
C GLU A 163 -6.22 -11.99 -8.53
N TYR A 164 -6.85 -11.16 -7.69
CA TYR A 164 -7.96 -11.60 -6.85
C TYR A 164 -9.16 -12.01 -7.70
N ALA A 165 -9.58 -11.15 -8.62
CA ALA A 165 -10.75 -11.38 -9.46
C ALA A 165 -10.60 -12.65 -10.33
N SER A 166 -9.43 -12.88 -10.92
CA SER A 166 -9.16 -14.08 -11.74
C SER A 166 -9.27 -15.40 -10.96
N LYS A 167 -8.97 -15.36 -9.66
CA LYS A 167 -9.01 -16.54 -8.77
C LYS A 167 -10.40 -16.77 -8.17
N LYS A 168 -11.23 -15.73 -8.04
CA LYS A 168 -12.46 -15.77 -7.24
C LYS A 168 -13.74 -15.55 -8.04
N MET A 169 -13.67 -14.86 -9.18
CA MET A 169 -14.86 -14.62 -10.01
C MET A 169 -15.08 -15.73 -11.05
N PRO A 170 -16.33 -16.04 -11.42
CA PRO A 170 -16.63 -16.84 -12.62
C PRO A 170 -16.00 -16.22 -13.87
N LYS A 171 -15.57 -17.04 -14.83
CA LYS A 171 -14.85 -16.57 -16.05
C LYS A 171 -15.53 -15.41 -16.80
N LYS A 172 -16.86 -15.47 -16.95
CA LYS A 172 -17.62 -14.40 -17.65
C LYS A 172 -17.57 -13.10 -16.87
N LEU A 173 -17.79 -13.17 -15.55
CA LEU A 173 -17.78 -12.01 -14.68
C LEU A 173 -16.39 -11.38 -14.59
N TYR A 174 -15.35 -12.21 -14.54
CA TYR A 174 -13.96 -11.76 -14.59
C TYR A 174 -13.65 -11.02 -15.91
N ALA A 175 -14.16 -11.48 -17.04
CA ALA A 175 -13.96 -10.80 -18.32
C ALA A 175 -14.58 -9.39 -18.30
N ASP A 176 -15.81 -9.26 -17.80
CA ASP A 176 -16.48 -7.95 -17.68
C ASP A 176 -15.72 -7.02 -16.73
N PHE A 177 -15.27 -7.53 -15.57
CA PHE A 177 -14.46 -6.79 -14.62
C PHE A 177 -13.13 -6.33 -15.22
N TYR A 178 -12.45 -7.24 -15.92
CA TYR A 178 -11.19 -6.94 -16.61
C TYR A 178 -11.37 -5.82 -17.64
N ASP A 179 -12.39 -5.93 -18.49
CA ASP A 179 -12.64 -4.96 -19.57
C ASP A 179 -12.91 -3.55 -19.00
N GLU A 180 -13.73 -3.44 -17.96
CA GLU A 180 -14.00 -2.15 -17.30
C GLU A 180 -12.76 -1.58 -16.62
N ALA A 181 -12.05 -2.37 -15.83
CA ALA A 181 -10.83 -1.93 -15.16
C ALA A 181 -9.72 -1.57 -16.16
N HIS A 182 -9.60 -2.36 -17.26
CA HIS A 182 -8.63 -2.10 -18.33
C HIS A 182 -8.93 -0.81 -19.10
N ALA A 183 -10.19 -0.52 -19.34
CA ALA A 183 -10.60 0.72 -20.03
C ALA A 183 -10.17 1.97 -19.23
N ILE A 184 -10.35 1.95 -17.90
CA ILE A 184 -9.88 3.02 -16.99
C ILE A 184 -8.36 3.19 -17.13
N GLN A 185 -7.61 2.10 -17.01
CA GLN A 185 -6.15 2.13 -17.08
C GLN A 185 -5.63 2.62 -18.43
N LYS A 186 -6.20 2.11 -19.53
CA LYS A 186 -5.77 2.46 -20.88
C LYS A 186 -6.00 3.93 -21.19
N LYS A 187 -7.13 4.48 -20.75
CA LYS A 187 -7.46 5.90 -20.91
C LYS A 187 -6.41 6.76 -20.20
N TYR A 188 -6.22 6.54 -18.89
CA TYR A 188 -5.27 7.34 -18.12
C TYR A 188 -3.83 7.19 -18.59
N LEU A 189 -3.39 5.98 -18.91
CA LEU A 189 -2.01 5.74 -19.37
C LEU A 189 -1.73 6.42 -20.72
N SER A 190 -2.72 6.49 -21.61
CA SER A 190 -2.60 7.22 -22.88
C SER A 190 -2.41 8.72 -22.66
N GLU A 191 -3.22 9.32 -21.79
CA GLU A 191 -3.12 10.72 -21.40
C GLU A 191 -1.78 11.02 -20.74
N LEU A 192 -1.40 10.24 -19.74
CA LEU A 192 -0.15 10.39 -19.01
C LEU A 192 1.09 10.27 -19.91
N LYS A 193 1.09 9.31 -20.85
CA LYS A 193 2.15 9.18 -21.83
C LYS A 193 2.28 10.44 -22.69
N GLY A 194 1.16 11.03 -23.11
CA GLY A 194 1.14 12.29 -23.85
C GLY A 194 1.76 13.43 -23.05
N ASP A 195 1.36 13.57 -21.78
CA ASP A 195 1.87 14.60 -20.86
C ASP A 195 3.38 14.44 -20.61
N VAL A 196 3.87 13.22 -20.36
CA VAL A 196 5.31 12.96 -20.20
C VAL A 196 6.07 13.25 -21.49
N SER A 197 5.51 12.89 -22.65
CA SER A 197 6.15 13.22 -23.94
C SER A 197 6.25 14.73 -24.15
N TRP A 198 5.20 15.48 -23.76
CA TRP A 198 5.23 16.94 -23.82
C TRP A 198 6.22 17.54 -22.83
N PHE A 199 6.28 17.04 -21.62
CA PHE A 199 7.30 17.42 -20.64
C PHE A 199 8.71 17.30 -21.23
N CYS A 200 9.03 16.18 -21.88
CA CYS A 200 10.33 16.00 -22.52
C CYS A 200 10.58 17.02 -23.65
N LYS A 201 9.56 17.32 -24.46
CA LYS A 201 9.69 18.33 -25.54
C LYS A 201 9.98 19.73 -25.03
N LYS A 202 9.52 20.08 -23.84
CA LYS A 202 9.75 21.41 -23.22
C LYS A 202 11.23 21.71 -22.93
N PHE A 203 12.12 20.71 -23.01
CA PHE A 203 13.57 20.91 -22.93
C PHE A 203 14.23 21.13 -24.30
N ASP A 204 13.46 21.19 -25.37
CA ASP A 204 13.91 21.57 -26.71
C ASP A 204 13.49 23.03 -26.97
N TYR A 205 14.49 23.88 -27.31
CA TYR A 205 14.32 25.32 -27.53
C TYR A 205 13.19 25.66 -28.53
N ARG A 206 12.86 24.75 -29.44
CA ARG A 206 11.75 24.90 -30.40
C ARG A 206 10.38 25.01 -29.75
N TYR A 207 10.25 24.59 -28.50
CA TYR A 207 8.99 24.56 -27.74
C TYR A 207 9.00 25.49 -26.51
N ASP A 208 10.03 26.37 -26.36
CA ASP A 208 10.16 27.24 -25.18
C ASP A 208 8.96 28.16 -24.97
N GLU A 209 8.43 28.73 -26.08
CA GLU A 209 7.28 29.65 -26.05
C GLU A 209 5.93 28.92 -25.84
N GLU A 210 5.89 27.61 -26.04
CA GLU A 210 4.67 26.85 -25.91
C GLU A 210 4.27 26.64 -24.43
N PRO A 211 2.97 26.60 -24.09
CA PRO A 211 2.54 26.35 -22.72
C PRO A 211 2.88 24.92 -22.26
N TRP A 212 3.05 24.77 -20.96
CA TRP A 212 3.31 23.46 -20.36
C TRP A 212 2.11 22.51 -20.39
N TYR A 213 0.91 23.01 -20.62
CA TYR A 213 -0.34 22.25 -20.49
C TYR A 213 -0.37 21.46 -19.19
N ASN A 214 -0.72 20.19 -19.23
CA ASN A 214 -0.83 19.28 -18.07
C ASN A 214 0.48 18.49 -17.81
N SER A 215 1.64 18.97 -18.31
CA SER A 215 2.87 18.16 -18.29
C SER A 215 3.80 18.41 -17.11
N LYS A 216 3.69 19.55 -16.41
CA LYS A 216 4.64 19.95 -15.35
C LYS A 216 4.86 18.89 -14.28
N ASP A 217 3.80 18.22 -13.86
CA ASP A 217 3.80 17.20 -12.83
C ASP A 217 3.75 15.77 -13.38
N SER A 218 3.77 15.62 -14.72
CA SER A 218 3.55 14.34 -15.41
C SER A 218 4.53 13.24 -14.97
N VAL A 219 5.79 13.59 -14.71
CA VAL A 219 6.80 12.64 -14.21
C VAL A 219 6.44 12.14 -12.81
N LYS A 220 5.98 13.04 -11.91
CA LYS A 220 5.52 12.63 -10.56
C LYS A 220 4.28 11.74 -10.65
N ARG A 221 3.32 12.09 -11.54
CA ARG A 221 2.14 11.25 -11.78
C ARG A 221 2.52 9.88 -12.34
N ALA A 222 3.52 9.81 -13.24
CA ALA A 222 4.03 8.54 -13.76
C ALA A 222 4.65 7.67 -12.67
N VAL A 223 5.46 8.25 -11.78
CA VAL A 223 6.02 7.52 -10.62
C VAL A 223 4.90 6.98 -9.71
N ARG A 224 3.90 7.81 -9.38
CA ARG A 224 2.75 7.38 -8.58
C ARG A 224 1.92 6.29 -9.24
N PHE A 225 1.73 6.38 -10.56
CA PHE A 225 1.02 5.36 -11.31
C PHE A 225 1.78 4.03 -11.32
N LEU A 226 3.09 4.06 -11.58
CA LEU A 226 3.91 2.86 -11.72
C LEU A 226 4.22 2.20 -10.36
N GLY A 227 4.57 2.99 -9.36
CA GLY A 227 5.01 2.50 -8.04
C GLY A 227 3.91 2.41 -7.00
N GLY A 228 2.78 3.10 -7.21
CA GLY A 228 1.79 3.28 -6.14
C GLY A 228 2.26 4.30 -5.10
N CYS A 229 1.50 4.42 -4.01
CA CYS A 229 1.85 5.29 -2.88
C CYS A 229 2.43 4.48 -1.71
N PHE A 230 3.36 3.58 -2.03
CA PHE A 230 4.10 2.83 -1.02
C PHE A 230 5.27 3.69 -0.53
N GLY A 231 5.16 4.17 0.70
CA GLY A 231 6.20 5.01 1.31
C GLY A 231 6.04 6.50 1.01
N GLU A 232 6.99 7.26 1.45
CA GLU A 232 7.08 8.71 1.59
C GLU A 232 6.28 9.55 0.59
N GLU A 233 5.65 10.60 1.09
CA GLU A 233 5.17 11.68 0.25
C GLU A 233 6.32 12.15 -0.63
N ILE A 234 6.13 12.11 -1.95
CA ILE A 234 7.03 12.83 -2.87
C ILE A 234 6.82 14.30 -2.54
N GLU A 235 7.60 14.80 -1.57
CA GLU A 235 7.55 16.20 -1.15
C GLU A 235 7.68 17.11 -2.37
N ASN A 236 6.77 18.06 -2.47
CA ASN A 236 6.87 19.17 -3.38
C ASN A 236 7.94 20.14 -2.84
N LYS A 237 9.21 19.88 -3.17
CA LYS A 237 10.25 20.91 -3.12
C LYS A 237 10.26 21.70 -4.40
#